data_a15322b5288a526c3067c4785fa97ad0
#
_entry.id   a15322b5288a526c3067c4785fa97ad0
#
_cell.length_a   1.000
_cell.length_b   1.000
_cell.length_c   1.000
_cell.angle_alpha   90.00
_cell.angle_beta   90.00
_cell.angle_gamma   90.00
#
_symmetry.space_group_name_H-M   'P 1'
#
loop_
_entity.id
_entity.type
_entity.pdbx_description
1 polymer ?
#
loop_
_entity_poly.entity_id
_entity_poly.type
_entity_poly.pdbx_seq_one_letter_code
_entity_poly.pdbx_strand_id
1 'polypeptide(L)'
;MSGFVSILFLWIILQSSSINIEMSSVSNNNNNSSDKYPLPASRIKDEAESVWVEFIQLALDNKPLNLGQGFPDFAAPDYLIESLKNATSVQYEGSKAILANQYTRSFGHPRLVKALARYYRDFKHFSELEDANEQILITVGAYEALFTAIMAFVEPGDEVILIDPAFDAYEPMVRLAGGKSVFVPLRYSAPEKKSSNETYLSSSDFKINIEELRSKVTPRTKLLLLNTPNNPLGKMYSKSELVEIAKVCIEHNLVVVADEVYEQMYYEKEHVSIAQVLPEMWSRTVTIGSAGKTFSVTGWKIGWAFGARHLLRYMQLVHQTAIYTVATPLQESIARAFEHEMDLIESSNSSSAYWTELRRDLSGKRKRMADILGRAQLRPVVPEGGYFMLADFTRLERLYPAYSSQGESKSTGRSNSNDYKFARWLSREKRLQGIPASAFYSAENKSLGSQMIRFCFIKQDATLDSLESLINGILAANVSPASNTSVASAQPKRARL
;
A
#
# COMPACT_ATOMS: atom_id res chain seq x y z
N MET A 1 -31.91 -8.60 -4.77
CA MET A 1 -30.53 -8.55 -5.34
C MET A 1 -29.41 -8.77 -4.31
N SER A 2 -29.70 -9.32 -3.14
CA SER A 2 -28.73 -9.60 -2.07
C SER A 2 -28.09 -10.99 -2.10
N GLY A 3 -28.35 -11.79 -3.15
CA GLY A 3 -27.86 -13.17 -3.23
C GLY A 3 -26.60 -13.40 -4.07
N PHE A 4 -26.15 -12.44 -4.86
CA PHE A 4 -25.03 -12.66 -5.79
C PHE A 4 -23.64 -12.35 -5.20
N VAL A 5 -23.54 -11.51 -4.20
CA VAL A 5 -22.25 -11.17 -3.55
C VAL A 5 -21.76 -12.32 -2.66
N SER A 6 -22.67 -13.11 -2.11
CA SER A 6 -22.31 -14.29 -1.30
C SER A 6 -21.74 -15.46 -2.12
N ILE A 7 -22.07 -15.56 -3.42
CA ILE A 7 -21.66 -16.69 -4.27
C ILE A 7 -20.21 -16.54 -4.76
N LEU A 8 -19.73 -15.33 -5.00
CA LEU A 8 -18.33 -15.10 -5.41
C LEU A 8 -17.35 -15.33 -4.27
N PHE A 9 -17.74 -15.02 -3.03
CA PHE A 9 -16.97 -15.35 -1.83
C PHE A 9 -16.94 -16.88 -1.56
N LEU A 10 -18.02 -17.61 -1.87
CA LEU A 10 -18.06 -19.07 -1.72
C LEU A 10 -17.18 -19.78 -2.76
N TRP A 11 -17.00 -19.21 -3.96
CA TRP A 11 -16.19 -19.86 -5.01
C TRP A 11 -14.69 -19.82 -4.69
N ILE A 12 -14.21 -18.74 -4.07
CA ILE A 12 -12.82 -18.65 -3.55
C ILE A 12 -12.64 -19.59 -2.35
N ILE A 13 -13.66 -19.79 -1.52
CA ILE A 13 -13.60 -20.66 -0.34
C ILE A 13 -13.66 -22.16 -0.74
N LEU A 14 -14.39 -22.53 -1.81
CA LEU A 14 -14.52 -23.94 -2.23
C LEU A 14 -13.28 -24.48 -2.97
N GLN A 15 -12.40 -23.60 -3.50
CA GLN A 15 -11.12 -24.05 -4.04
C GLN A 15 -10.02 -24.20 -2.97
N SER A 16 -10.17 -23.60 -1.79
CA SER A 16 -9.19 -23.73 -0.70
C SER A 16 -9.40 -24.97 0.19
N SER A 17 -10.53 -25.66 0.07
CA SER A 17 -10.84 -26.81 0.93
C SER A 17 -10.26 -28.17 0.48
N SER A 18 -9.44 -28.20 -0.59
CA SER A 18 -8.86 -29.44 -1.11
C SER A 18 -7.33 -29.45 -1.19
N ILE A 19 -6.66 -28.45 -0.66
CA ILE A 19 -5.20 -28.43 -0.56
C ILE A 19 -4.85 -28.25 0.92
N ASN A 20 -4.83 -29.35 1.67
CA ASN A 20 -4.06 -29.42 2.91
C ASN A 20 -2.58 -29.39 2.55
N ILE A 21 -2.02 -28.20 2.34
CA ILE A 21 -0.60 -28.01 2.48
C ILE A 21 -0.36 -27.93 3.99
N GLU A 22 0.03 -29.04 4.58
CA GLU A 22 0.71 -29.03 5.88
C GLU A 22 1.99 -28.20 5.71
N MET A 23 1.86 -26.91 5.94
CA MET A 23 3.04 -26.07 6.21
C MET A 23 3.51 -26.45 7.61
N SER A 24 4.33 -27.49 7.68
CA SER A 24 5.05 -27.81 8.90
C SER A 24 5.90 -26.60 9.30
N SER A 25 5.57 -26.04 10.46
CA SER A 25 6.42 -25.07 11.13
C SER A 25 7.83 -25.67 11.27
N VAL A 26 8.78 -25.13 10.54
CA VAL A 26 10.20 -25.46 10.75
C VAL A 26 10.59 -24.86 12.10
N SER A 27 10.43 -25.68 13.14
CA SER A 27 11.01 -25.35 14.45
C SER A 27 12.54 -25.44 14.34
N ASN A 28 13.21 -24.36 14.68
CA ASN A 28 14.65 -24.34 14.92
C ASN A 28 15.00 -25.26 16.11
N ASN A 29 15.12 -26.54 15.83
CA ASN A 29 15.83 -27.46 16.72
C ASN A 29 17.22 -27.72 16.12
N ASN A 30 18.22 -27.07 16.72
CA ASN A 30 19.61 -27.47 16.58
C ASN A 30 19.76 -28.94 17.02
N ASN A 31 19.73 -29.86 16.07
CA ASN A 31 20.36 -31.16 16.23
C ASN A 31 20.62 -31.77 14.86
N ASN A 32 21.89 -32.12 14.61
CA ASN A 32 22.46 -32.84 13.49
C ASN A 32 21.55 -33.89 12.84
N SER A 33 20.77 -33.45 11.84
CA SER A 33 20.31 -34.30 10.75
C SER A 33 20.82 -33.65 9.46
N SER A 34 21.71 -34.34 8.74
CA SER A 34 22.08 -33.98 7.38
C SER A 34 20.79 -33.74 6.58
N ASP A 35 20.58 -32.47 6.18
CA ASP A 35 19.39 -32.09 5.41
C ASP A 35 19.26 -33.01 4.20
N LYS A 36 18.23 -33.81 4.19
CA LYS A 36 17.95 -34.82 3.17
C LYS A 36 17.65 -34.18 1.80
N TYR A 37 17.44 -32.86 1.78
CA TYR A 37 17.07 -32.07 0.62
C TYR A 37 18.07 -30.92 0.39
N PRO A 38 18.25 -30.45 -0.86
CA PRO A 38 19.06 -29.29 -1.15
C PRO A 38 18.59 -28.05 -0.40
N LEU A 39 19.52 -27.28 0.16
CA LEU A 39 19.22 -26.03 0.85
C LEU A 39 18.80 -24.93 -0.15
N PRO A 40 17.91 -24.01 0.25
CA PRO A 40 17.58 -22.84 -0.56
C PRO A 40 18.79 -21.92 -0.73
N ALA A 41 18.71 -21.01 -1.72
CA ALA A 41 19.74 -20.00 -1.90
C ALA A 41 19.88 -19.14 -0.62
N SER A 42 21.11 -18.79 -0.24
CA SER A 42 21.39 -18.06 1.01
C SER A 42 20.64 -16.73 1.10
N ARG A 43 20.40 -16.06 -0.06
CA ARG A 43 19.70 -14.77 -0.10
C ARG A 43 18.20 -14.82 0.30
N ILE A 44 17.59 -16.03 0.37
CA ILE A 44 16.18 -16.22 0.75
C ILE A 44 16.01 -17.09 2.00
N LYS A 45 17.09 -17.70 2.51
CA LYS A 45 17.04 -18.67 3.60
C LYS A 45 16.43 -18.10 4.89
N ASP A 46 16.73 -16.84 5.18
CA ASP A 46 16.32 -16.16 6.41
C ASP A 46 15.22 -15.12 6.17
N GLU A 47 14.52 -15.20 5.01
CA GLU A 47 13.43 -14.29 4.67
C GLU A 47 12.24 -14.52 5.59
N ALA A 48 11.78 -13.47 6.27
CA ALA A 48 10.60 -13.53 7.12
C ALA A 48 9.31 -13.50 6.32
N GLU A 49 8.28 -14.18 6.81
CA GLU A 49 6.95 -14.07 6.22
C GLU A 49 6.41 -12.64 6.35
N SER A 50 5.79 -12.15 5.25
CA SER A 50 5.14 -10.84 5.24
C SER A 50 3.98 -10.78 6.24
N VAL A 51 3.72 -9.59 6.80
CA VAL A 51 2.56 -9.29 7.65
C VAL A 51 1.24 -9.74 7.02
N TRP A 52 1.17 -9.77 5.70
CA TRP A 52 -0.03 -10.18 4.95
C TRP A 52 -0.41 -11.62 5.17
N VAL A 53 0.54 -12.55 5.32
CA VAL A 53 0.27 -13.98 5.57
C VAL A 53 -0.54 -14.13 6.86
N GLU A 54 -0.13 -13.50 7.94
CA GLU A 54 -0.85 -13.54 9.22
C GLU A 54 -2.23 -12.90 9.14
N PHE A 55 -2.31 -11.67 8.59
CA PHE A 55 -3.56 -10.91 8.64
C PHE A 55 -4.60 -11.35 7.59
N ILE A 56 -4.18 -11.98 6.49
CA ILE A 56 -5.11 -12.68 5.59
C ILE A 56 -5.70 -13.90 6.28
N GLN A 57 -4.88 -14.72 6.93
CA GLN A 57 -5.38 -15.89 7.68
C GLN A 57 -6.32 -15.46 8.83
N LEU A 58 -5.95 -14.40 9.56
CA LEU A 58 -6.79 -13.85 10.62
C LEU A 58 -8.16 -13.36 10.10
N ALA A 59 -8.18 -12.79 8.88
CA ALA A 59 -9.42 -12.38 8.22
C ALA A 59 -10.28 -13.57 7.81
N LEU A 60 -9.68 -14.63 7.29
CA LEU A 60 -10.39 -15.87 6.93
C LEU A 60 -11.03 -16.54 8.15
N ASP A 61 -10.28 -16.65 9.25
CA ASP A 61 -10.72 -17.31 10.47
C ASP A 61 -11.84 -16.55 11.20
N ASN A 62 -11.74 -15.22 11.27
CA ASN A 62 -12.62 -14.41 12.10
C ASN A 62 -13.69 -13.65 11.32
N LYS A 63 -13.56 -13.53 9.99
CA LYS A 63 -14.48 -12.79 9.10
C LYS A 63 -14.82 -11.38 9.63
N PRO A 64 -13.83 -10.55 9.99
CA PRO A 64 -14.05 -9.19 10.44
C PRO A 64 -14.49 -8.29 9.29
N LEU A 65 -14.99 -7.09 9.61
CA LEU A 65 -15.06 -6.00 8.66
C LEU A 65 -13.62 -5.62 8.26
N ASN A 66 -13.22 -5.98 7.03
CA ASN A 66 -11.82 -5.91 6.62
C ASN A 66 -11.47 -4.55 6.01
N LEU A 67 -10.88 -3.68 6.82
CA LEU A 67 -10.28 -2.42 6.42
C LEU A 67 -8.74 -2.46 6.42
N GLY A 68 -8.15 -3.64 6.62
CA GLY A 68 -6.69 -3.83 6.60
C GLY A 68 -6.14 -3.92 5.18
N GLN A 69 -6.81 -4.67 4.30
CA GLN A 69 -6.36 -4.87 2.92
C GLN A 69 -6.67 -3.67 2.03
N GLY A 70 -5.63 -3.20 1.32
CA GLY A 70 -5.64 -1.99 0.50
C GLY A 70 -6.14 -2.21 -0.93
N PHE A 71 -7.40 -2.61 -1.11
CA PHE A 71 -8.04 -2.70 -2.41
C PHE A 71 -9.50 -2.24 -2.35
N PRO A 72 -10.05 -1.72 -3.47
CA PRO A 72 -11.46 -1.36 -3.59
C PRO A 72 -12.36 -2.60 -3.42
N ASP A 73 -13.50 -2.44 -2.74
CA ASP A 73 -14.56 -3.44 -2.63
C ASP A 73 -15.78 -3.12 -3.51
N PHE A 74 -15.58 -2.26 -4.50
CA PHE A 74 -16.54 -1.88 -5.52
C PHE A 74 -16.03 -2.24 -6.92
N ALA A 75 -16.95 -2.24 -7.90
CA ALA A 75 -16.62 -2.60 -9.27
C ALA A 75 -15.67 -1.57 -9.92
N ALA A 76 -14.81 -2.06 -10.81
CA ALA A 76 -14.05 -1.19 -11.71
C ALA A 76 -15.01 -0.44 -12.66
N PRO A 77 -14.57 0.66 -13.31
CA PRO A 77 -15.39 1.38 -14.28
C PRO A 77 -15.91 0.46 -15.39
N ASP A 78 -17.21 0.57 -15.71
CA ASP A 78 -17.85 -0.29 -16.71
C ASP A 78 -17.18 -0.22 -18.08
N TYR A 79 -16.75 0.98 -18.51
CA TYR A 79 -16.05 1.18 -19.79
C TYR A 79 -14.71 0.40 -19.84
N LEU A 80 -14.04 0.23 -18.71
CA LEU A 80 -12.79 -0.52 -18.62
C LEU A 80 -13.04 -2.03 -18.79
N ILE A 81 -14.09 -2.56 -18.14
CA ILE A 81 -14.49 -3.96 -18.27
C ILE A 81 -14.95 -4.26 -19.69
N GLU A 82 -15.78 -3.37 -20.27
CA GLU A 82 -16.23 -3.50 -21.65
C GLU A 82 -15.06 -3.41 -22.65
N SER A 83 -14.10 -2.55 -22.38
CA SER A 83 -12.86 -2.45 -23.18
C SER A 83 -12.08 -3.76 -23.22
N LEU A 84 -11.95 -4.47 -22.10
CA LEU A 84 -11.30 -5.78 -22.06
C LEU A 84 -12.08 -6.83 -22.86
N LYS A 85 -13.38 -6.87 -22.69
CA LYS A 85 -14.28 -7.77 -23.41
C LYS A 85 -14.18 -7.55 -24.92
N ASN A 86 -14.20 -6.28 -25.34
CA ASN A 86 -14.12 -5.92 -26.76
C ASN A 86 -12.73 -6.22 -27.35
N ALA A 87 -11.65 -5.97 -26.63
CA ALA A 87 -10.29 -6.21 -27.07
C ALA A 87 -10.05 -7.68 -27.46
N THR A 88 -10.73 -8.63 -26.80
CA THR A 88 -10.58 -10.07 -27.05
C THR A 88 -11.67 -10.65 -27.97
N SER A 89 -12.65 -9.83 -28.39
CA SER A 89 -13.79 -10.28 -29.19
C SER A 89 -13.55 -10.11 -30.68
N VAL A 90 -13.55 -11.22 -31.45
CA VAL A 90 -13.46 -11.21 -32.92
C VAL A 90 -14.62 -10.43 -33.55
N GLN A 91 -15.79 -10.41 -32.93
CA GLN A 91 -16.96 -9.67 -33.39
C GLN A 91 -16.70 -8.16 -33.46
N TYR A 92 -15.96 -7.60 -32.51
CA TYR A 92 -15.71 -6.16 -32.41
C TYR A 92 -14.37 -5.74 -33.05
N GLU A 93 -13.34 -6.56 -32.92
CA GLU A 93 -11.97 -6.22 -33.32
C GLU A 93 -11.45 -7.01 -34.54
N GLY A 94 -12.22 -7.97 -35.06
CA GLY A 94 -11.79 -8.81 -36.18
C GLY A 94 -10.46 -9.50 -35.91
N SER A 95 -9.52 -9.44 -36.86
CA SER A 95 -8.19 -10.04 -36.72
C SER A 95 -7.33 -9.44 -35.60
N LYS A 96 -7.61 -8.22 -35.14
CA LYS A 96 -6.90 -7.61 -34.02
C LYS A 96 -7.16 -8.34 -32.70
N ALA A 97 -8.38 -8.91 -32.51
CA ALA A 97 -8.68 -9.71 -31.32
C ALA A 97 -7.81 -10.98 -31.24
N ILE A 98 -7.41 -11.54 -32.37
CA ILE A 98 -6.47 -12.67 -32.40
C ILE A 98 -5.12 -12.24 -31.88
N LEU A 99 -4.63 -11.06 -32.31
CA LEU A 99 -3.35 -10.51 -31.87
C LEU A 99 -3.35 -10.12 -30.39
N ALA A 100 -4.49 -9.72 -29.83
CA ALA A 100 -4.64 -9.43 -28.41
C ALA A 100 -4.39 -10.67 -27.51
N ASN A 101 -4.51 -11.87 -28.06
CA ASN A 101 -4.22 -13.13 -27.36
C ASN A 101 -2.78 -13.64 -27.59
N GLN A 102 -1.95 -12.88 -28.28
CA GLN A 102 -0.58 -13.27 -28.62
C GLN A 102 0.43 -12.39 -27.88
N TYR A 103 1.71 -12.77 -27.95
CA TYR A 103 2.79 -11.95 -27.43
C TYR A 103 2.79 -10.55 -28.05
N THR A 104 3.03 -9.56 -27.23
CA THR A 104 3.31 -8.19 -27.67
C THR A 104 4.79 -7.86 -27.49
N ARG A 105 5.17 -6.62 -27.78
CA ARG A 105 6.53 -6.14 -27.55
C ARG A 105 6.90 -6.29 -26.07
N SER A 106 8.11 -6.81 -25.78
CA SER A 106 8.58 -7.09 -24.41
C SER A 106 8.42 -5.88 -23.48
N PHE A 107 8.79 -4.69 -23.93
CA PHE A 107 8.77 -3.49 -23.08
C PHE A 107 7.41 -2.81 -23.00
N GLY A 108 6.39 -3.35 -23.63
CA GLY A 108 4.99 -2.92 -23.53
C GLY A 108 4.25 -2.88 -24.86
N HIS A 109 2.94 -3.07 -24.78
CA HIS A 109 2.03 -2.97 -25.91
C HIS A 109 2.08 -1.56 -26.51
N PRO A 110 2.27 -1.40 -27.83
CA PRO A 110 2.51 -0.09 -28.46
C PRO A 110 1.41 0.95 -28.15
N ARG A 111 0.15 0.54 -28.09
CA ARG A 111 -0.97 1.44 -27.77
C ARG A 111 -0.86 1.96 -26.35
N LEU A 112 -0.56 1.08 -25.38
CA LEU A 112 -0.43 1.50 -23.96
C LEU A 112 0.76 2.42 -23.77
N VAL A 113 1.91 2.09 -24.39
CA VAL A 113 3.10 2.96 -24.33
C VAL A 113 2.80 4.34 -24.91
N LYS A 114 2.06 4.41 -26.03
CA LYS A 114 1.64 5.68 -26.64
C LYS A 114 0.66 6.45 -25.76
N ALA A 115 -0.33 5.76 -25.16
CA ALA A 115 -1.32 6.38 -24.28
C ALA A 115 -0.65 6.96 -23.02
N LEU A 116 0.26 6.23 -22.39
CA LEU A 116 1.05 6.70 -21.24
C LEU A 116 1.94 7.87 -21.61
N ALA A 117 2.60 7.85 -22.78
CA ALA A 117 3.40 8.96 -23.24
C ALA A 117 2.57 10.23 -23.42
N ARG A 118 1.36 10.13 -24.04
CA ARG A 118 0.44 11.26 -24.14
C ARG A 118 0.05 11.75 -22.74
N TYR A 119 -0.32 10.83 -21.84
CA TYR A 119 -0.72 11.19 -20.49
C TYR A 119 0.39 11.94 -19.73
N TYR A 120 1.60 11.39 -19.68
CA TYR A 120 2.67 12.03 -18.91
C TYR A 120 3.20 13.31 -19.58
N ARG A 121 3.32 13.35 -20.91
CA ARG A 121 3.83 14.52 -21.59
C ARG A 121 2.81 15.66 -21.63
N ASP A 122 1.56 15.36 -22.03
CA ASP A 122 0.59 16.40 -22.36
C ASP A 122 -0.24 16.82 -21.11
N PHE A 123 -0.48 15.90 -20.16
CA PHE A 123 -1.27 16.17 -18.96
C PHE A 123 -0.43 16.33 -17.68
N LYS A 124 0.74 15.72 -17.63
CA LYS A 124 1.65 15.81 -16.48
C LYS A 124 2.92 16.63 -16.78
N HIS A 125 3.05 17.15 -17.99
CA HIS A 125 4.09 18.08 -18.42
C HIS A 125 5.53 17.55 -18.31
N PHE A 126 5.73 16.26 -18.57
CA PHE A 126 7.06 15.65 -18.68
C PHE A 126 7.61 15.89 -20.09
N SER A 127 8.18 17.07 -20.33
CA SER A 127 8.72 17.48 -21.65
C SER A 127 9.86 16.58 -22.13
N GLU A 128 10.62 16.01 -21.21
CA GLU A 128 11.76 15.13 -21.47
C GLU A 128 11.36 13.71 -21.93
N LEU A 129 10.08 13.37 -21.88
CA LEU A 129 9.55 12.12 -22.40
C LEU A 129 9.35 12.20 -23.92
N GLU A 130 10.45 12.16 -24.68
CA GLU A 130 10.49 12.35 -26.13
C GLU A 130 10.25 11.03 -26.90
N ASP A 131 10.92 9.93 -26.48
CA ASP A 131 10.81 8.61 -27.09
C ASP A 131 10.19 7.59 -26.12
N ALA A 132 8.88 7.46 -26.23
CA ALA A 132 8.11 6.53 -25.39
C ALA A 132 8.61 5.09 -25.44
N ASN A 133 9.18 4.65 -26.57
CA ASN A 133 9.65 3.28 -26.75
C ASN A 133 10.90 2.95 -25.94
N GLU A 134 11.71 3.96 -25.65
CA GLU A 134 12.96 3.84 -24.91
C GLU A 134 12.82 4.30 -23.45
N GLN A 135 11.77 5.08 -23.16
CA GLN A 135 11.60 5.76 -21.90
C GLN A 135 10.40 5.26 -21.06
N ILE A 136 9.65 4.27 -21.57
CA ILE A 136 8.56 3.61 -20.84
C ILE A 136 8.76 2.09 -20.86
N LEU A 137 8.53 1.46 -19.73
CA LEU A 137 8.50 0.01 -19.53
C LEU A 137 7.19 -0.40 -18.88
N ILE A 138 6.43 -1.30 -19.51
CA ILE A 138 5.22 -1.88 -18.90
C ILE A 138 5.62 -3.11 -18.09
N THR A 139 5.02 -3.25 -16.90
CA THR A 139 5.37 -4.27 -15.90
C THR A 139 4.16 -4.99 -15.34
N VAL A 140 4.37 -6.15 -14.71
CA VAL A 140 3.34 -6.90 -13.97
C VAL A 140 3.03 -6.18 -12.64
N GLY A 141 2.34 -5.03 -12.77
CA GLY A 141 2.09 -4.08 -11.69
C GLY A 141 3.36 -3.33 -11.25
N ALA A 142 3.15 -2.30 -10.43
CA ALA A 142 4.26 -1.52 -9.85
C ALA A 142 5.23 -2.37 -9.03
N TYR A 143 4.77 -3.50 -8.48
CA TYR A 143 5.62 -4.41 -7.71
C TYR A 143 6.79 -4.94 -8.53
N GLU A 144 6.56 -5.33 -9.79
CA GLU A 144 7.63 -5.74 -10.69
C GLU A 144 8.48 -4.54 -11.14
N ALA A 145 7.89 -3.35 -11.34
CA ALA A 145 8.66 -2.16 -11.68
C ALA A 145 9.68 -1.81 -10.57
N LEU A 146 9.26 -1.89 -9.31
CA LEU A 146 10.15 -1.74 -8.15
C LEU A 146 11.24 -2.80 -8.13
N PHE A 147 10.86 -4.07 -8.30
CA PHE A 147 11.81 -5.18 -8.34
C PHE A 147 12.84 -5.01 -9.45
N THR A 148 12.40 -4.70 -10.67
CA THR A 148 13.32 -4.51 -11.82
C THR A 148 14.23 -3.30 -11.63
N ALA A 149 13.76 -2.20 -11.00
CA ALA A 149 14.59 -1.05 -10.70
C ALA A 149 15.68 -1.41 -9.68
N ILE A 150 15.32 -2.07 -8.58
CA ILE A 150 16.28 -2.48 -7.57
C ILE A 150 17.31 -3.46 -8.16
N MET A 151 16.85 -4.48 -8.89
CA MET A 151 17.76 -5.45 -9.54
C MET A 151 18.63 -4.85 -10.62
N ALA A 152 18.23 -3.72 -11.23
CA ALA A 152 19.01 -3.05 -12.27
C ALA A 152 20.12 -2.14 -11.72
N PHE A 153 19.95 -1.62 -10.49
CA PHE A 153 20.85 -0.60 -9.96
C PHE A 153 21.58 -0.97 -8.67
N VAL A 154 21.18 -2.04 -7.98
CA VAL A 154 21.75 -2.43 -6.69
C VAL A 154 22.58 -3.69 -6.83
N GLU A 155 23.84 -3.63 -6.39
CA GLU A 155 24.79 -4.73 -6.30
C GLU A 155 25.00 -5.16 -4.83
N PRO A 156 25.55 -6.36 -4.61
CA PRO A 156 25.92 -6.80 -3.26
C PRO A 156 26.82 -5.80 -2.55
N GLY A 157 26.36 -5.29 -1.41
CA GLY A 157 27.05 -4.30 -0.58
C GLY A 157 26.69 -2.85 -0.84
N ASP A 158 25.92 -2.55 -1.88
CA ASP A 158 25.33 -1.22 -2.08
C ASP A 158 24.31 -0.89 -0.99
N GLU A 159 24.17 0.40 -0.70
CA GLU A 159 23.19 0.92 0.24
C GLU A 159 22.03 1.59 -0.48
N VAL A 160 20.80 1.29 -0.03
CA VAL A 160 19.55 1.88 -0.52
C VAL A 160 18.87 2.62 0.62
N ILE A 161 18.64 3.92 0.42
CA ILE A 161 17.90 4.72 1.39
C ILE A 161 16.40 4.48 1.22
N LEU A 162 15.75 4.08 2.30
CA LEU A 162 14.30 3.90 2.43
C LEU A 162 13.77 4.89 3.48
N ILE A 163 12.63 5.53 3.20
CA ILE A 163 12.02 6.48 4.12
C ILE A 163 10.92 5.78 4.92
N ASP A 164 11.13 5.62 6.24
CA ASP A 164 10.13 5.06 7.17
C ASP A 164 9.02 6.08 7.50
N PRO A 165 7.73 5.63 7.55
CA PRO A 165 7.26 4.29 7.23
C PRO A 165 7.29 4.01 5.73
N ALA A 166 7.68 2.80 5.36
CA ALA A 166 7.86 2.33 4.00
C ALA A 166 6.93 1.14 3.67
N PHE A 167 6.57 0.98 2.41
CA PHE A 167 5.87 -0.23 1.99
C PHE A 167 6.73 -1.46 2.24
N ASP A 168 6.16 -2.46 2.90
CA ASP A 168 6.86 -3.63 3.44
C ASP A 168 7.65 -4.47 2.41
N ALA A 169 7.38 -4.28 1.12
CA ALA A 169 8.09 -4.98 0.05
C ALA A 169 9.47 -4.39 -0.32
N TYR A 170 9.77 -3.15 0.04
CA TYR A 170 11.00 -2.51 -0.42
C TYR A 170 12.25 -3.15 0.17
N GLU A 171 12.30 -3.31 1.49
CA GLU A 171 13.45 -3.91 2.16
C GLU A 171 13.75 -5.34 1.68
N PRO A 172 12.77 -6.27 1.56
CA PRO A 172 13.00 -7.59 0.97
C PRO A 172 13.59 -7.56 -0.44
N MET A 173 13.11 -6.64 -1.29
CA MET A 173 13.65 -6.50 -2.67
C MET A 173 15.12 -6.04 -2.66
N VAL A 174 15.48 -5.09 -1.79
CA VAL A 174 16.88 -4.64 -1.61
C VAL A 174 17.75 -5.80 -1.14
N ARG A 175 17.29 -6.57 -0.17
CA ARG A 175 18.01 -7.74 0.35
C ARG A 175 18.19 -8.84 -0.70
N LEU A 176 17.18 -9.09 -1.54
CA LEU A 176 17.27 -10.04 -2.65
C LEU A 176 18.34 -9.64 -3.68
N ALA A 177 18.55 -8.33 -3.90
CA ALA A 177 19.63 -7.83 -4.76
C ALA A 177 21.01 -7.89 -4.07
N GLY A 178 21.07 -8.25 -2.79
CA GLY A 178 22.31 -8.25 -1.99
C GLY A 178 22.65 -6.88 -1.40
N GLY A 179 21.78 -5.89 -1.58
CA GLY A 179 21.93 -4.55 -1.03
C GLY A 179 21.59 -4.48 0.46
N LYS A 180 21.90 -3.34 1.07
CA LYS A 180 21.64 -3.01 2.46
C LYS A 180 20.68 -1.82 2.53
N SER A 181 19.55 -2.00 3.22
CA SER A 181 18.62 -0.89 3.50
C SER A 181 19.17 0.04 4.58
N VAL A 182 19.07 1.34 4.34
CA VAL A 182 19.42 2.43 5.27
C VAL A 182 18.16 3.27 5.46
N PHE A 183 17.67 3.38 6.70
CA PHE A 183 16.39 3.99 6.97
C PHE A 183 16.50 5.42 7.47
N VAL A 184 15.62 6.29 6.96
CA VAL A 184 15.44 7.68 7.39
C VAL A 184 13.98 7.87 7.78
N PRO A 185 13.63 8.03 9.07
CA PRO A 185 12.24 8.11 9.47
C PRO A 185 11.63 9.49 9.27
N LEU A 186 10.36 9.51 8.84
CA LEU A 186 9.49 10.65 9.02
C LEU A 186 9.14 10.77 10.51
N ARG A 187 9.27 11.97 11.06
CA ARG A 187 8.92 12.24 12.46
C ARG A 187 7.79 13.25 12.55
N TYR A 188 6.89 13.00 13.49
CA TYR A 188 5.85 13.97 13.82
C TYR A 188 6.49 15.25 14.34
N SER A 189 6.14 16.36 13.72
CA SER A 189 6.53 17.72 14.13
C SER A 189 5.26 18.51 14.37
N ALA A 190 4.92 18.71 15.64
CA ALA A 190 3.72 19.45 16.00
C ALA A 190 3.78 20.88 15.45
N PRO A 191 2.76 21.35 14.72
CA PRO A 191 2.69 22.77 14.35
C PRO A 191 2.62 23.66 15.59
N GLU A 192 3.30 24.80 15.57
CA GLU A 192 3.39 25.73 16.71
C GLU A 192 2.02 26.18 17.29
N LYS A 193 0.95 26.09 16.50
CA LYS A 193 -0.41 26.54 16.86
C LYS A 193 -1.40 25.41 17.21
N LYS A 194 -0.97 24.14 17.23
CA LYS A 194 -1.87 23.04 17.56
C LYS A 194 -2.02 22.86 19.06
N SER A 195 -3.29 22.81 19.52
CA SER A 195 -3.63 22.44 20.90
C SER A 195 -3.34 20.95 21.15
N SER A 196 -2.85 20.60 22.33
CA SER A 196 -2.68 19.22 22.78
C SER A 196 -3.96 18.38 22.76
N ASN A 197 -5.12 19.02 22.62
CA ASN A 197 -6.46 18.42 22.58
C ASN A 197 -7.00 18.16 21.18
N GLU A 198 -6.20 18.37 20.10
CA GLU A 198 -6.68 18.08 18.75
C GLU A 198 -7.05 16.62 18.58
N THR A 199 -8.24 16.42 18.01
CA THR A 199 -8.80 15.07 17.77
C THR A 199 -8.09 14.36 16.63
N TYR A 200 -7.51 15.12 15.67
CA TYR A 200 -6.89 14.60 14.46
C TYR A 200 -5.46 15.08 14.32
N LEU A 201 -4.61 14.24 13.72
CA LEU A 201 -3.30 14.61 13.20
C LEU A 201 -3.40 14.81 11.68
N SER A 202 -2.41 15.44 11.08
CA SER A 202 -2.27 15.48 9.61
C SER A 202 -1.02 14.72 9.18
N SER A 203 -1.08 14.03 8.04
CA SER A 203 0.11 13.41 7.45
C SER A 203 1.15 14.47 7.04
N SER A 204 0.73 15.71 6.81
CA SER A 204 1.63 16.84 6.54
C SER A 204 2.51 17.23 7.73
N ASP A 205 2.12 16.84 8.95
CA ASP A 205 2.89 17.12 10.17
C ASP A 205 4.11 16.16 10.34
N PHE A 206 4.17 15.12 9.54
CA PHE A 206 5.30 14.20 9.52
C PHE A 206 6.37 14.71 8.56
N LYS A 207 7.57 14.98 9.08
CA LYS A 207 8.65 15.64 8.33
C LYS A 207 9.88 14.73 8.23
N ILE A 208 10.55 14.84 7.09
CA ILE A 208 11.88 14.29 6.91
C ILE A 208 12.90 15.29 7.45
N ASN A 209 13.90 14.80 8.18
CA ASN A 209 15.06 15.60 8.55
C ASN A 209 16.11 15.49 7.44
N ILE A 210 16.37 16.56 6.72
CA ILE A 210 17.30 16.58 5.58
C ILE A 210 18.74 16.38 6.01
N GLU A 211 19.14 16.91 7.18
CA GLU A 211 20.48 16.69 7.71
C GLU A 211 20.70 15.22 8.12
N GLU A 212 19.64 14.56 8.67
CA GLU A 212 19.70 13.13 8.93
C GLU A 212 19.80 12.34 7.62
N LEU A 213 18.99 12.68 6.60
CA LEU A 213 19.10 12.09 5.27
C LEU A 213 20.53 12.19 4.74
N ARG A 214 21.09 13.40 4.74
CA ARG A 214 22.46 13.68 4.29
C ARG A 214 23.50 12.86 5.06
N SER A 215 23.37 12.77 6.39
CA SER A 215 24.30 12.04 7.25
C SER A 215 24.30 10.52 7.05
N LYS A 216 23.20 9.98 6.51
CA LYS A 216 23.06 8.54 6.21
C LYS A 216 23.66 8.15 4.85
N VAL A 217 24.01 9.13 4.00
CA VAL A 217 24.66 8.86 2.71
C VAL A 217 26.12 8.50 2.90
N THR A 218 26.54 7.41 2.29
CA THR A 218 27.93 6.94 2.28
C THR A 218 28.41 6.73 0.83
N PRO A 219 29.69 6.49 0.57
CA PRO A 219 30.16 6.13 -0.78
C PRO A 219 29.51 4.86 -1.37
N ARG A 220 28.86 4.04 -0.54
CA ARG A 220 28.12 2.85 -1.00
C ARG A 220 26.65 3.14 -1.29
N THR A 221 26.16 4.31 -0.93
CA THR A 221 24.75 4.65 -1.18
C THR A 221 24.51 4.84 -2.67
N LYS A 222 23.66 4.02 -3.22
CA LYS A 222 23.38 3.97 -4.67
C LYS A 222 22.04 4.57 -5.05
N LEU A 223 21.02 4.34 -4.19
CA LEU A 223 19.63 4.58 -4.55
C LEU A 223 18.86 5.15 -3.35
N LEU A 224 17.95 6.09 -3.64
CA LEU A 224 16.89 6.52 -2.73
C LEU A 224 15.53 6.10 -3.30
N LEU A 225 14.73 5.40 -2.50
CA LEU A 225 13.35 5.05 -2.84
C LEU A 225 12.39 5.98 -2.10
N LEU A 226 11.58 6.71 -2.88
CA LEU A 226 10.61 7.68 -2.40
C LEU A 226 9.20 7.25 -2.81
N ASN A 227 8.28 7.13 -1.83
CA ASN A 227 6.86 6.86 -2.11
C ASN A 227 6.00 8.07 -1.77
N THR A 228 5.32 8.63 -2.79
CA THR A 228 4.47 9.81 -2.66
C THR A 228 3.30 9.77 -3.66
N PRO A 229 2.04 9.87 -3.22
CA PRO A 229 1.57 9.79 -1.82
C PRO A 229 2.00 8.52 -1.11
N ASN A 230 2.37 8.62 0.19
CA ASN A 230 3.00 7.53 0.92
C ASN A 230 2.00 6.47 1.42
N ASN A 231 2.37 5.22 1.32
CA ASN A 231 1.75 4.10 2.04
C ASN A 231 2.68 3.65 3.15
N PRO A 232 2.28 3.73 4.45
CA PRO A 232 0.91 3.77 4.97
C PRO A 232 0.38 5.15 5.40
N LEU A 233 1.21 6.19 5.44
CA LEU A 233 0.94 7.45 6.14
C LEU A 233 0.00 8.39 5.36
N GLY A 234 -0.04 8.26 4.01
CA GLY A 234 -0.78 9.18 3.15
C GLY A 234 -0.14 10.57 3.02
N LYS A 235 1.15 10.71 3.41
CA LYS A 235 1.89 11.96 3.24
C LYS A 235 2.14 12.24 1.77
N MET A 236 1.93 13.50 1.37
CA MET A 236 2.47 14.10 0.16
C MET A 236 3.60 15.05 0.53
N TYR A 237 4.73 14.90 -0.15
CA TYR A 237 5.83 15.83 0.03
C TYR A 237 5.52 17.15 -0.70
N SER A 238 5.72 18.26 -0.02
CA SER A 238 5.64 19.58 -0.68
C SER A 238 6.77 19.76 -1.69
N LYS A 239 6.57 20.64 -2.68
CA LYS A 239 7.62 20.96 -3.66
C LYS A 239 8.94 21.37 -2.97
N SER A 240 8.87 22.11 -1.87
CA SER A 240 10.05 22.50 -1.10
C SER A 240 10.76 21.32 -0.43
N GLU A 241 10.02 20.37 0.17
CA GLU A 241 10.58 19.13 0.72
C GLU A 241 11.26 18.31 -0.39
N LEU A 242 10.60 18.16 -1.55
CA LEU A 242 11.15 17.41 -2.68
C LEU A 242 12.42 18.07 -3.24
N VAL A 243 12.49 19.41 -3.29
CA VAL A 243 13.69 20.13 -3.72
C VAL A 243 14.86 19.87 -2.78
N GLU A 244 14.66 19.86 -1.47
CA GLU A 244 15.74 19.57 -0.52
C GLU A 244 16.21 18.10 -0.63
N ILE A 245 15.29 17.14 -0.81
CA ILE A 245 15.64 15.73 -1.08
C ILE A 245 16.42 15.62 -2.39
N ALA A 246 15.95 16.30 -3.45
CA ALA A 246 16.58 16.29 -4.77
C ALA A 246 18.03 16.83 -4.72
N LYS A 247 18.29 17.91 -3.96
CA LYS A 247 19.65 18.42 -3.76
C LYS A 247 20.59 17.36 -3.18
N VAL A 248 20.15 16.59 -2.18
CA VAL A 248 20.94 15.48 -1.62
C VAL A 248 21.22 14.43 -2.69
N CYS A 249 20.20 14.07 -3.48
CA CYS A 249 20.37 13.06 -4.54
C CYS A 249 21.31 13.52 -5.65
N ILE A 250 21.28 14.80 -6.01
CA ILE A 250 22.18 15.39 -7.01
C ILE A 250 23.62 15.45 -6.47
N GLU A 251 23.80 15.98 -5.26
CA GLU A 251 25.11 16.12 -4.59
C GLU A 251 25.85 14.79 -4.50
N HIS A 252 25.14 13.70 -4.21
CA HIS A 252 25.71 12.37 -4.01
C HIS A 252 25.52 11.42 -5.19
N ASN A 253 25.04 11.94 -6.33
CA ASN A 253 24.79 11.16 -7.57
C ASN A 253 23.94 9.91 -7.35
N LEU A 254 22.86 10.01 -6.57
CA LEU A 254 21.95 8.91 -6.30
C LEU A 254 20.95 8.71 -7.43
N VAL A 255 20.60 7.45 -7.71
CA VAL A 255 19.39 7.10 -8.48
C VAL A 255 18.18 7.27 -7.56
N VAL A 256 17.09 7.81 -8.08
CA VAL A 256 15.81 7.90 -7.36
C VAL A 256 14.80 6.96 -7.99
N VAL A 257 14.21 6.07 -7.19
CA VAL A 257 13.02 5.31 -7.57
C VAL A 257 11.83 5.97 -6.91
N ALA A 258 11.02 6.66 -7.70
CA ALA A 258 9.83 7.37 -7.25
C ALA A 258 8.59 6.49 -7.42
N ASP A 259 8.13 5.87 -6.34
CA ASP A 259 6.86 5.12 -6.31
C ASP A 259 5.71 6.11 -6.17
N GLU A 260 5.12 6.50 -7.31
CA GLU A 260 4.05 7.49 -7.43
C GLU A 260 2.71 6.84 -7.80
N VAL A 261 2.48 5.57 -7.43
CA VAL A 261 1.28 4.79 -7.78
C VAL A 261 -0.03 5.43 -7.36
N TYR A 262 0.00 6.34 -6.38
CA TYR A 262 -1.18 7.08 -5.89
C TYR A 262 -1.27 8.50 -6.47
N GLU A 263 -0.57 8.85 -7.53
CA GLU A 263 -0.51 10.20 -8.12
C GLU A 263 -1.88 10.82 -8.45
N GLN A 264 -2.91 9.99 -8.69
CA GLN A 264 -4.29 10.43 -8.94
C GLN A 264 -5.09 10.69 -7.65
N MET A 265 -4.57 10.29 -6.50
CA MET A 265 -5.30 10.29 -5.23
C MET A 265 -4.73 11.35 -4.29
N TYR A 266 -5.03 12.60 -4.56
CA TYR A 266 -4.69 13.75 -3.74
C TYR A 266 -5.96 14.55 -3.40
N TYR A 267 -5.95 15.35 -2.34
CA TYR A 267 -7.18 15.95 -1.81
C TYR A 267 -7.15 17.48 -1.79
N GLU A 268 -6.20 18.11 -1.11
CA GLU A 268 -6.09 19.56 -1.01
C GLU A 268 -5.12 20.18 -2.02
N LYS A 269 -4.05 19.46 -2.33
CA LYS A 269 -2.98 19.91 -3.22
C LYS A 269 -2.69 18.84 -4.26
N GLU A 270 -2.39 19.26 -5.46
CA GLU A 270 -2.00 18.36 -6.52
C GLU A 270 -0.65 17.69 -6.21
N HIS A 271 -0.52 16.45 -6.70
CA HIS A 271 0.72 15.68 -6.60
C HIS A 271 1.83 16.35 -7.43
N VAL A 272 3.03 16.39 -6.87
CA VAL A 272 4.24 16.86 -7.53
C VAL A 272 5.23 15.72 -7.64
N SER A 273 5.71 15.41 -8.84
CA SER A 273 6.75 14.39 -9.04
C SER A 273 8.13 14.94 -8.71
N ILE A 274 8.95 14.13 -8.01
CA ILE A 274 10.34 14.51 -7.74
C ILE A 274 11.18 14.62 -9.02
N ALA A 275 10.80 13.93 -10.09
CA ALA A 275 11.49 14.00 -11.37
C ALA A 275 11.42 15.38 -12.04
N GLN A 276 10.48 16.25 -11.60
CA GLN A 276 10.22 17.57 -12.20
C GLN A 276 10.63 18.75 -11.30
N VAL A 277 11.15 18.51 -10.08
CA VAL A 277 11.41 19.63 -9.16
C VAL A 277 12.70 20.40 -9.45
N LEU A 278 13.67 19.74 -10.08
CA LEU A 278 14.92 20.32 -10.57
C LEU A 278 15.30 19.68 -11.91
N PRO A 279 15.95 20.39 -12.83
CA PRO A 279 16.27 19.87 -14.18
C PRO A 279 17.08 18.56 -14.16
N GLU A 280 18.01 18.41 -13.20
CA GLU A 280 18.89 17.24 -13.09
C GLU A 280 18.17 15.98 -12.60
N MET A 281 16.92 16.13 -12.09
CA MET A 281 16.19 14.99 -11.51
C MET A 281 15.66 14.02 -12.54
N TRP A 282 15.27 14.49 -13.73
CA TRP A 282 14.85 13.61 -14.81
C TRP A 282 15.91 12.54 -15.14
N SER A 283 17.18 12.97 -15.27
CA SER A 283 18.27 12.06 -15.65
C SER A 283 18.62 10.99 -14.61
N ARG A 284 18.10 11.11 -13.40
CA ARG A 284 18.38 10.19 -12.29
C ARG A 284 17.15 9.55 -11.65
N THR A 285 15.95 9.85 -12.16
CA THR A 285 14.70 9.35 -11.57
C THR A 285 14.03 8.32 -12.48
N VAL A 286 13.62 7.21 -11.88
CA VAL A 286 12.65 6.26 -12.43
C VAL A 286 11.34 6.46 -11.69
N THR A 287 10.29 6.88 -12.40
CA THR A 287 8.96 7.06 -11.85
C THR A 287 8.10 5.84 -12.13
N ILE A 288 7.37 5.36 -11.12
CA ILE A 288 6.57 4.15 -11.17
C ILE A 288 5.09 4.48 -10.99
N GLY A 289 4.26 3.95 -11.90
CA GLY A 289 2.82 4.06 -11.86
C GLY A 289 2.10 2.70 -11.85
N SER A 290 0.79 2.71 -11.59
CA SER A 290 -0.02 1.50 -11.44
C SER A 290 -1.45 1.65 -11.91
N ALA A 291 -1.84 0.92 -12.95
CA ALA A 291 -3.24 0.85 -13.38
C ALA A 291 -4.17 0.31 -12.27
N GLY A 292 -3.65 -0.59 -11.44
CA GLY A 292 -4.40 -1.12 -10.29
C GLY A 292 -4.86 -0.04 -9.31
N LYS A 293 -4.11 1.05 -9.20
CA LYS A 293 -4.45 2.20 -8.36
C LYS A 293 -5.25 3.24 -9.15
N THR A 294 -4.78 3.56 -10.35
CA THR A 294 -5.41 4.56 -11.23
C THR A 294 -6.85 4.21 -11.63
N PHE A 295 -7.16 2.91 -11.82
CA PHE A 295 -8.46 2.43 -12.31
C PHE A 295 -9.17 1.44 -11.37
N SER A 296 -8.73 1.31 -10.13
CA SER A 296 -9.33 0.40 -9.13
C SER A 296 -9.32 -1.09 -9.54
N VAL A 297 -8.30 -1.53 -10.28
CA VAL A 297 -8.13 -2.91 -10.78
C VAL A 297 -6.84 -3.56 -10.27
N THR A 298 -6.68 -3.60 -8.96
CA THR A 298 -5.44 -4.06 -8.30
C THR A 298 -5.02 -5.48 -8.68
N GLY A 299 -5.98 -6.35 -9.03
CA GLY A 299 -5.76 -7.72 -9.47
C GLY A 299 -5.30 -7.86 -10.92
N TRP A 300 -5.42 -6.82 -11.76
CA TRP A 300 -5.01 -6.89 -13.16
C TRP A 300 -3.50 -6.85 -13.35
N LYS A 301 -2.79 -6.38 -12.36
CA LYS A 301 -1.33 -6.39 -12.35
C LYS A 301 -0.68 -5.72 -13.56
N ILE A 302 -1.21 -4.56 -13.99
CA ILE A 302 -0.57 -3.68 -14.95
C ILE A 302 0.03 -2.49 -14.22
N GLY A 303 1.32 -2.28 -14.42
CA GLY A 303 2.08 -1.13 -13.94
C GLY A 303 3.06 -0.69 -15.01
N TRP A 304 3.80 0.35 -14.72
CA TRP A 304 4.83 0.88 -15.61
C TRP A 304 5.91 1.62 -14.84
N ALA A 305 7.05 1.72 -15.47
CA ALA A 305 8.12 2.63 -15.09
C ALA A 305 8.41 3.56 -16.27
N PHE A 306 8.75 4.82 -15.99
CA PHE A 306 9.23 5.75 -17.01
C PHE A 306 10.33 6.65 -16.46
N GLY A 307 11.15 7.20 -17.34
CA GLY A 307 12.29 8.03 -16.99
C GLY A 307 13.30 8.11 -18.13
N ALA A 308 14.49 8.60 -17.85
CA ALA A 308 15.53 8.75 -18.85
C ALA A 308 15.94 7.41 -19.47
N ARG A 309 16.18 7.38 -20.79
CA ARG A 309 16.51 6.18 -21.57
C ARG A 309 17.61 5.34 -20.94
N HIS A 310 18.68 5.96 -20.47
CA HIS A 310 19.83 5.24 -19.90
C HIS A 310 19.48 4.49 -18.60
N LEU A 311 18.46 4.92 -17.85
CA LEU A 311 17.95 4.18 -16.69
C LEU A 311 17.01 3.04 -17.11
N LEU A 312 16.04 3.35 -17.98
CA LEU A 312 15.03 2.38 -18.39
C LEU A 312 15.62 1.19 -19.13
N ARG A 313 16.69 1.39 -19.90
CA ARG A 313 17.36 0.31 -20.63
C ARG A 313 17.80 -0.84 -19.72
N TYR A 314 18.33 -0.56 -18.55
CA TYR A 314 18.75 -1.62 -17.62
C TYR A 314 17.57 -2.34 -16.98
N MET A 315 16.52 -1.63 -16.64
CA MET A 315 15.27 -2.24 -16.18
C MET A 315 14.64 -3.12 -17.27
N GLN A 316 14.66 -2.69 -18.54
CA GLN A 316 14.16 -3.46 -19.66
C GLN A 316 14.90 -4.80 -19.81
N LEU A 317 16.21 -4.87 -19.56
CA LEU A 317 16.99 -6.10 -19.58
C LEU A 317 16.60 -7.07 -18.46
N VAL A 318 16.39 -6.55 -17.25
CA VAL A 318 15.90 -7.36 -16.12
C VAL A 318 14.50 -7.89 -16.42
N HIS A 319 13.58 -7.03 -16.86
CA HIS A 319 12.21 -7.39 -17.22
C HIS A 319 12.16 -8.47 -18.31
N GLN A 320 12.92 -8.28 -19.40
CA GLN A 320 13.00 -9.25 -20.49
C GLN A 320 13.43 -10.64 -20.02
N THR A 321 14.35 -10.69 -19.07
CA THR A 321 14.87 -11.95 -18.52
C THR A 321 13.91 -12.59 -17.52
N ALA A 322 13.23 -11.78 -16.69
CA ALA A 322 12.38 -12.28 -15.62
C ALA A 322 10.95 -12.62 -16.07
N ILE A 323 10.36 -11.78 -16.92
CA ILE A 323 8.94 -11.84 -17.29
C ILE A 323 8.74 -12.02 -18.80
N TYR A 324 9.61 -11.45 -19.59
CA TYR A 324 9.55 -11.38 -21.06
C TYR A 324 8.51 -10.39 -21.57
N THR A 325 7.20 -10.56 -21.27
CA THR A 325 6.14 -9.64 -21.70
C THR A 325 4.95 -9.72 -20.73
N VAL A 326 4.20 -8.65 -20.63
CA VAL A 326 3.00 -8.55 -19.81
C VAL A 326 1.75 -8.94 -20.62
N ALA A 327 0.68 -9.37 -19.94
CA ALA A 327 -0.57 -9.83 -20.58
C ALA A 327 -1.13 -8.80 -21.58
N THR A 328 -1.12 -9.13 -22.85
CA THR A 328 -1.50 -8.26 -23.97
C THR A 328 -2.92 -7.70 -23.85
N PRO A 329 -3.98 -8.54 -23.56
CA PRO A 329 -5.34 -8.02 -23.54
C PRO A 329 -5.58 -7.00 -22.41
N LEU A 330 -4.88 -7.16 -21.27
CA LEU A 330 -4.97 -6.21 -20.17
C LEU A 330 -4.29 -4.88 -20.52
N GLN A 331 -3.14 -4.93 -21.21
CA GLN A 331 -2.47 -3.72 -21.69
C GLN A 331 -3.33 -2.96 -22.71
N GLU A 332 -3.97 -3.65 -23.63
CA GLU A 332 -4.88 -3.05 -24.62
C GLU A 332 -6.07 -2.37 -23.93
N SER A 333 -6.67 -3.03 -22.92
CA SER A 333 -7.78 -2.47 -22.17
C SER A 333 -7.38 -1.22 -21.37
N ILE A 334 -6.22 -1.25 -20.70
CA ILE A 334 -5.72 -0.09 -19.95
C ILE A 334 -5.35 1.07 -20.89
N ALA A 335 -4.83 0.78 -22.10
CA ALA A 335 -4.59 1.82 -23.10
C ALA A 335 -5.84 2.59 -23.47
N ARG A 336 -6.93 1.86 -23.76
CA ARG A 336 -8.25 2.44 -24.07
C ARG A 336 -8.81 3.24 -22.90
N ALA A 337 -8.58 2.77 -21.68
CA ALA A 337 -9.01 3.50 -20.47
C ALA A 337 -8.29 4.85 -20.34
N PHE A 338 -6.98 4.89 -20.56
CA PHE A 338 -6.22 6.15 -20.57
C PHE A 338 -6.72 7.10 -21.67
N GLU A 339 -6.93 6.59 -22.89
CA GLU A 339 -7.46 7.37 -24.00
C GLU A 339 -8.83 7.95 -23.65
N HIS A 340 -9.75 7.14 -23.12
CA HIS A 340 -11.08 7.57 -22.69
C HIS A 340 -11.04 8.69 -21.64
N GLU A 341 -10.21 8.54 -20.59
CA GLU A 341 -10.08 9.54 -19.53
C GLU A 341 -9.50 10.86 -20.06
N MET A 342 -8.47 10.79 -20.89
CA MET A 342 -7.86 11.98 -21.48
C MET A 342 -8.84 12.71 -22.39
N ASP A 343 -9.62 11.99 -23.20
CA ASP A 343 -10.62 12.58 -24.09
C ASP A 343 -11.75 13.23 -23.29
N LEU A 344 -12.16 12.67 -22.13
CA LEU A 344 -13.11 13.30 -21.22
C LEU A 344 -12.57 14.59 -20.59
N ILE A 345 -11.29 14.59 -20.21
CA ILE A 345 -10.65 15.76 -19.59
C ILE A 345 -10.49 16.91 -20.61
N GLU A 346 -10.12 16.60 -21.87
CA GLU A 346 -10.00 17.57 -22.95
C GLU A 346 -11.36 18.11 -23.43
N SER A 347 -12.38 17.27 -23.35
CA SER A 347 -13.76 17.72 -23.58
C SER A 347 -14.28 18.51 -22.38
N SER A 348 -15.37 19.28 -22.55
CA SER A 348 -16.00 20.02 -21.44
C SER A 348 -16.58 19.15 -20.31
N ASN A 349 -16.34 17.84 -20.34
CA ASN A 349 -16.88 16.82 -19.42
C ASN A 349 -15.85 16.32 -18.38
N SER A 350 -14.86 17.10 -18.05
CA SER A 350 -13.79 16.71 -17.08
C SER A 350 -14.30 16.27 -15.70
N SER A 351 -15.50 16.73 -15.31
CA SER A 351 -16.15 16.30 -14.07
C SER A 351 -16.62 14.86 -14.07
N SER A 352 -16.81 14.24 -15.26
CA SER A 352 -17.24 12.84 -15.46
C SER A 352 -16.07 11.89 -15.66
N ALA A 353 -14.83 12.38 -15.68
CA ALA A 353 -13.66 11.53 -15.73
C ALA A 353 -13.55 10.73 -14.42
N TYR A 354 -13.31 9.42 -14.53
CA TYR A 354 -13.20 8.51 -13.38
C TYR A 354 -12.19 8.98 -12.32
N TRP A 355 -11.06 9.51 -12.74
CA TRP A 355 -10.06 10.05 -11.83
C TRP A 355 -10.58 11.21 -10.99
N THR A 356 -11.41 12.07 -11.58
CA THR A 356 -12.04 13.20 -10.87
C THR A 356 -13.14 12.70 -9.93
N GLU A 357 -13.96 11.75 -10.36
CA GLU A 357 -15.01 11.15 -9.54
C GLU A 357 -14.43 10.36 -8.37
N LEU A 358 -13.43 9.51 -8.62
CA LEU A 358 -12.76 8.73 -7.57
C LEU A 358 -12.14 9.63 -6.50
N ARG A 359 -11.47 10.71 -6.92
CA ARG A 359 -10.84 11.67 -5.99
C ARG A 359 -11.88 12.38 -5.13
N ARG A 360 -13.01 12.80 -5.72
CA ARG A 360 -14.13 13.42 -5.00
C ARG A 360 -14.75 12.46 -3.99
N ASP A 361 -15.03 11.22 -4.40
CA ASP A 361 -15.57 10.16 -3.56
C ASP A 361 -14.62 9.86 -2.38
N LEU A 362 -13.35 9.62 -2.67
CA LEU A 362 -12.33 9.34 -1.64
C LEU A 362 -12.15 10.52 -0.69
N SER A 363 -12.28 11.77 -1.13
CA SER A 363 -12.22 12.94 -0.25
C SER A 363 -13.36 12.92 0.78
N GLY A 364 -14.58 12.54 0.37
CA GLY A 364 -15.72 12.33 1.27
C GLY A 364 -15.50 11.19 2.26
N LYS A 365 -15.07 10.04 1.76
CA LYS A 365 -14.78 8.85 2.57
C LYS A 365 -13.63 9.06 3.56
N ARG A 366 -12.60 9.79 3.16
CA ARG A 366 -11.50 10.21 4.05
C ARG A 366 -12.01 10.98 5.27
N LYS A 367 -12.84 12.00 5.05
CA LYS A 367 -13.45 12.79 6.14
C LYS A 367 -14.31 11.92 7.03
N ARG A 368 -15.22 11.14 6.43
CA ARG A 368 -16.10 10.21 7.15
C ARG A 368 -15.31 9.20 7.98
N MET A 369 -14.27 8.60 7.43
CA MET A 369 -13.41 7.66 8.16
C MET A 369 -12.75 8.35 9.37
N ALA A 370 -12.20 9.55 9.20
CA ALA A 370 -11.58 10.30 10.29
C ALA A 370 -12.59 10.58 11.42
N ASP A 371 -13.82 10.97 11.10
CA ASP A 371 -14.88 11.24 12.07
C ASP A 371 -15.31 9.96 12.83
N ILE A 372 -15.47 8.84 12.11
CA ILE A 372 -15.82 7.55 12.72
C ILE A 372 -14.70 7.10 13.68
N LEU A 373 -13.44 7.15 13.27
CA LEU A 373 -12.30 6.76 14.09
C LEU A 373 -12.14 7.70 15.30
N GLY A 374 -12.35 9.01 15.11
CA GLY A 374 -12.32 9.99 16.21
C GLY A 374 -13.38 9.70 17.28
N ARG A 375 -14.61 9.38 16.87
CA ARG A 375 -15.68 8.95 17.81
C ARG A 375 -15.33 7.65 18.53
N ALA A 376 -14.60 6.76 17.89
CA ALA A 376 -14.08 5.53 18.49
C ALA A 376 -12.92 5.75 19.47
N GLN A 377 -12.56 7.00 19.78
CA GLN A 377 -11.41 7.37 20.63
C GLN A 377 -10.05 6.99 20.01
N LEU A 378 -10.02 6.69 18.73
CA LEU A 378 -8.78 6.63 17.95
C LEU A 378 -8.41 8.05 17.52
N ARG A 379 -7.11 8.32 17.37
CA ARG A 379 -6.61 9.60 16.87
C ARG A 379 -6.11 9.42 15.44
N PRO A 380 -6.94 9.68 14.42
CA PRO A 380 -6.55 9.47 13.03
C PRO A 380 -5.50 10.47 12.57
N VAL A 381 -4.59 10.01 11.72
CA VAL A 381 -3.69 10.82 10.91
C VAL A 381 -4.37 11.01 9.55
N VAL A 382 -4.95 12.17 9.33
CA VAL A 382 -5.69 12.48 8.10
C VAL A 382 -4.70 12.59 6.93
N PRO A 383 -4.81 11.72 5.91
CA PRO A 383 -3.86 11.68 4.80
C PRO A 383 -4.05 12.84 3.82
N GLU A 384 -2.96 13.36 3.24
CA GLU A 384 -2.99 14.31 2.13
C GLU A 384 -3.27 13.63 0.79
N GLY A 385 -2.90 12.33 0.66
CA GLY A 385 -3.10 11.52 -0.54
C GLY A 385 -3.18 10.02 -0.26
N GLY A 386 -3.42 9.23 -1.31
CA GLY A 386 -3.65 7.80 -1.20
C GLY A 386 -5.00 7.46 -0.56
N TYR A 387 -5.16 6.25 -0.09
CA TYR A 387 -6.42 5.78 0.51
C TYR A 387 -6.22 5.01 1.83
N PHE A 388 -5.12 5.29 2.51
CA PHE A 388 -4.83 4.74 3.83
C PHE A 388 -4.88 5.84 4.89
N MET A 389 -5.25 5.44 6.09
CA MET A 389 -5.28 6.30 7.26
C MET A 389 -4.67 5.55 8.44
N LEU A 390 -3.61 6.10 9.02
CA LEU A 390 -3.11 5.65 10.30
C LEU A 390 -3.98 6.20 11.42
N ALA A 391 -4.11 5.46 12.51
CA ALA A 391 -4.81 5.92 13.70
C ALA A 391 -4.04 5.50 14.95
N ASP A 392 -3.75 6.46 15.82
CA ASP A 392 -3.15 6.26 17.12
C ASP A 392 -4.22 5.74 18.08
N PHE A 393 -3.95 4.61 18.73
CA PHE A 393 -4.88 3.96 19.67
C PHE A 393 -4.48 4.12 21.15
N THR A 394 -3.53 4.99 21.46
CA THR A 394 -3.02 5.19 22.84
C THR A 394 -4.15 5.55 23.83
N ARG A 395 -5.18 6.26 23.37
CA ARG A 395 -6.34 6.59 24.20
C ARG A 395 -7.17 5.36 24.56
N LEU A 396 -7.30 4.39 23.64
CA LEU A 396 -8.00 3.13 23.86
C LEU A 396 -7.27 2.19 24.79
N GLU A 397 -5.95 2.23 24.84
CA GLU A 397 -5.13 1.40 25.75
C GLU A 397 -5.56 1.58 27.21
N ARG A 398 -5.94 2.80 27.58
CA ARG A 398 -6.45 3.10 28.92
C ARG A 398 -7.87 2.60 29.18
N LEU A 399 -8.69 2.49 28.12
CA LEU A 399 -10.09 2.08 28.20
C LEU A 399 -10.26 0.55 28.09
N TYR A 400 -9.31 -0.13 27.42
CA TYR A 400 -9.36 -1.57 27.14
C TYR A 400 -8.02 -2.26 27.45
N PRO A 401 -7.63 -2.33 28.72
CA PRO A 401 -6.37 -2.98 29.11
C PRO A 401 -6.34 -4.49 28.78
N ALA A 402 -7.50 -5.08 28.46
CA ALA A 402 -7.64 -6.52 28.20
C ALA A 402 -6.81 -7.02 26.98
N TYR A 403 -6.45 -6.15 26.01
CA TYR A 403 -5.63 -6.59 24.90
C TYR A 403 -4.14 -6.73 25.27
N SER A 404 -3.67 -5.98 26.26
CA SER A 404 -2.30 -6.05 26.76
C SER A 404 -2.04 -7.32 27.57
N SER A 405 -3.10 -7.91 28.15
CA SER A 405 -3.04 -9.10 28.99
C SER A 405 -3.30 -10.42 28.24
N GLN A 406 -3.73 -10.36 26.97
CA GLN A 406 -3.92 -11.58 26.19
C GLN A 406 -2.57 -12.21 25.84
N GLY A 407 -2.34 -13.33 26.48
CA GLY A 407 -1.10 -14.06 26.61
C GLY A 407 -0.23 -14.15 25.36
N GLU A 408 1.05 -14.18 25.65
CA GLU A 408 2.12 -14.51 24.72
C GLU A 408 1.75 -15.75 23.91
N SER A 409 1.37 -15.54 22.65
CA SER A 409 1.33 -16.65 21.71
C SER A 409 2.76 -17.18 21.61
N LYS A 410 3.01 -18.37 22.13
CA LYS A 410 4.27 -19.10 21.96
C LYS A 410 4.53 -19.49 20.48
N SER A 411 3.83 -18.86 19.53
CA SER A 411 4.05 -19.07 18.12
C SER A 411 5.33 -18.35 17.69
N THR A 412 6.28 -19.14 17.37
CA THR A 412 7.57 -18.89 16.76
C THR A 412 7.52 -17.74 15.73
N GLY A 413 8.30 -16.65 15.97
CA GLY A 413 8.64 -15.65 14.97
C GLY A 413 7.68 -14.48 14.76
N ARG A 414 6.50 -14.44 15.36
CA ARG A 414 5.51 -13.35 15.16
C ARG A 414 5.78 -12.18 16.11
N SER A 415 5.65 -10.94 15.58
CA SER A 415 5.84 -9.73 16.39
C SER A 415 4.85 -9.64 17.55
N ASN A 416 5.34 -9.26 18.75
CA ASN A 416 4.57 -9.03 19.96
C ASN A 416 4.47 -7.54 20.34
N SER A 417 4.72 -6.62 19.39
CA SER A 417 4.53 -5.19 19.61
C SER A 417 3.08 -4.83 19.91
N ASN A 418 2.85 -3.69 20.54
CA ASN A 418 1.52 -3.27 20.99
C ASN A 418 0.50 -3.20 19.86
N ASP A 419 0.89 -2.67 18.70
CA ASP A 419 0.04 -2.57 17.52
C ASP A 419 -0.36 -3.94 16.94
N TYR A 420 0.53 -4.95 16.96
CA TYR A 420 0.19 -6.33 16.58
C TYR A 420 -0.81 -6.95 17.55
N LYS A 421 -0.61 -6.78 18.87
CA LYS A 421 -1.56 -7.25 19.89
C LYS A 421 -2.91 -6.57 19.71
N PHE A 422 -2.92 -5.25 19.51
CA PHE A 422 -4.13 -4.47 19.28
C PHE A 422 -4.86 -4.91 18.00
N ALA A 423 -4.16 -5.05 16.88
CA ALA A 423 -4.75 -5.47 15.61
C ALA A 423 -5.38 -6.87 15.67
N ARG A 424 -4.71 -7.83 16.35
CA ARG A 424 -5.26 -9.17 16.57
C ARG A 424 -6.53 -9.14 17.44
N TRP A 425 -6.49 -8.39 18.55
CA TRP A 425 -7.64 -8.19 19.42
C TRP A 425 -8.80 -7.52 18.68
N LEU A 426 -8.53 -6.45 17.94
CA LEU A 426 -9.53 -5.72 17.17
C LEU A 426 -10.24 -6.65 16.17
N SER A 427 -9.48 -7.50 15.47
CA SER A 427 -10.02 -8.47 14.51
C SER A 427 -10.87 -9.55 15.19
N ARG A 428 -10.39 -10.14 16.29
CA ARG A 428 -11.05 -11.27 16.98
C ARG A 428 -12.27 -10.83 17.79
N GLU A 429 -12.08 -9.81 18.63
CA GLU A 429 -13.06 -9.43 19.65
C GLU A 429 -14.00 -8.32 19.16
N LYS A 430 -13.51 -7.43 18.29
CA LYS A 430 -14.30 -6.28 17.81
C LYS A 430 -14.74 -6.43 16.35
N ARG A 431 -14.39 -7.52 15.70
CA ARG A 431 -14.76 -7.81 14.31
C ARG A 431 -14.38 -6.71 13.33
N LEU A 432 -13.32 -5.97 13.61
CA LEU A 432 -12.75 -4.92 12.76
C LEU A 432 -11.28 -5.23 12.50
N GLN A 433 -10.85 -5.26 11.24
CA GLN A 433 -9.47 -5.50 10.89
C GLN A 433 -8.78 -4.26 10.32
N GLY A 434 -7.70 -3.86 10.93
CA GLY A 434 -6.64 -3.00 10.40
C GLY A 434 -5.32 -3.78 10.33
N ILE A 435 -4.25 -3.09 9.90
CA ILE A 435 -2.89 -3.65 9.84
C ILE A 435 -2.00 -2.91 10.86
N PRO A 436 -1.18 -3.62 11.66
CA PRO A 436 -0.26 -2.98 12.59
C PRO A 436 0.72 -2.08 11.84
N ALA A 437 0.87 -0.84 12.31
CA ALA A 437 1.67 0.16 11.59
C ALA A 437 3.18 -0.12 11.69
N SER A 438 3.65 -0.78 12.76
CA SER A 438 5.07 -1.14 12.90
C SER A 438 5.56 -2.13 11.83
N ALA A 439 4.65 -2.78 11.08
CA ALA A 439 4.98 -3.60 9.92
C ALA A 439 5.58 -2.78 8.75
N PHE A 440 5.37 -1.47 8.77
CA PHE A 440 5.87 -0.53 7.75
C PHE A 440 7.11 0.24 8.21
N TYR A 441 7.67 -0.13 9.34
CA TYR A 441 8.88 0.49 9.90
C TYR A 441 10.00 -0.52 10.00
N SER A 442 11.21 -0.06 9.75
CA SER A 442 12.44 -0.83 10.01
C SER A 442 12.53 -1.29 11.45
N ALA A 443 13.38 -2.28 11.70
CA ALA A 443 13.59 -2.81 13.06
C ALA A 443 14.01 -1.72 14.05
N GLU A 444 14.84 -0.76 13.61
CA GLU A 444 15.32 0.36 14.42
C GLU A 444 14.25 1.41 14.73
N ASN A 445 13.26 1.57 13.86
CA ASN A 445 12.20 2.60 13.94
C ASN A 445 10.82 2.05 14.33
N LYS A 446 10.68 0.76 14.60
CA LYS A 446 9.39 0.11 14.96
C LYS A 446 8.61 0.80 16.07
N SER A 447 9.32 1.40 17.03
CA SER A 447 8.70 2.13 18.14
C SER A 447 7.83 3.31 17.67
N LEU A 448 8.17 3.93 16.52
CA LEU A 448 7.39 5.04 15.95
C LEU A 448 6.01 4.61 15.44
N GLY A 449 5.85 3.34 15.03
CA GLY A 449 4.59 2.77 14.58
C GLY A 449 3.84 1.95 15.62
N SER A 450 4.46 1.65 16.78
CA SER A 450 3.97 0.65 17.74
C SER A 450 2.67 1.00 18.47
N GLN A 451 2.20 2.23 18.33
CA GLN A 451 0.92 2.73 18.88
C GLN A 451 -0.08 3.09 17.78
N MET A 452 0.15 2.68 16.52
CA MET A 452 -0.69 3.02 15.39
C MET A 452 -1.20 1.77 14.65
N ILE A 453 -2.38 1.91 14.07
CA ILE A 453 -2.99 0.91 13.19
C ILE A 453 -3.36 1.57 11.85
N ARG A 454 -3.17 0.86 10.73
CA ARG A 454 -3.53 1.33 9.39
C ARG A 454 -4.89 0.81 8.98
N PHE A 455 -5.76 1.70 8.49
CA PHE A 455 -7.03 1.39 7.84
C PHE A 455 -7.04 1.85 6.38
N CYS A 456 -7.84 1.17 5.56
CA CYS A 456 -8.09 1.48 4.16
C CYS A 456 -9.50 2.03 4.01
N PHE A 457 -9.67 3.21 3.37
CA PHE A 457 -10.99 3.84 3.17
C PHE A 457 -11.48 3.84 1.70
N ILE A 458 -10.76 3.21 0.76
CA ILE A 458 -11.28 2.96 -0.60
C ILE A 458 -12.27 1.81 -0.57
N LYS A 459 -13.42 2.06 0.05
CA LYS A 459 -14.49 1.10 0.29
C LYS A 459 -15.83 1.64 -0.16
N GLN A 460 -16.81 0.74 -0.38
CA GLN A 460 -18.20 1.13 -0.62
C GLN A 460 -18.77 1.89 0.58
N ASP A 461 -19.77 2.74 0.35
CA ASP A 461 -20.46 3.42 1.44
C ASP A 461 -21.09 2.44 2.41
N ALA A 462 -21.67 1.33 1.94
CA ALA A 462 -22.20 0.26 2.77
C ALA A 462 -21.15 -0.35 3.73
N THR A 463 -19.88 -0.41 3.32
CA THR A 463 -18.77 -0.86 4.19
C THR A 463 -18.48 0.17 5.28
N LEU A 464 -18.51 1.46 4.94
CA LEU A 464 -18.36 2.54 5.93
C LEU A 464 -19.58 2.65 6.84
N ASP A 465 -20.82 2.40 6.37
CA ASP A 465 -22.05 2.29 7.17
C ASP A 465 -21.91 1.15 8.20
N SER A 466 -21.37 0.02 7.76
CA SER A 466 -21.10 -1.12 8.63
C SER A 466 -20.05 -0.79 9.71
N LEU A 467 -18.98 -0.06 9.32
CA LEU A 467 -17.99 0.43 10.28
C LEU A 467 -18.63 1.37 11.31
N GLU A 468 -19.42 2.32 10.87
CA GLU A 468 -20.08 3.28 11.75
C GLU A 468 -21.02 2.59 12.74
N SER A 469 -21.82 1.63 12.25
CA SER A 469 -22.71 0.82 13.08
C SER A 469 -21.92 0.00 14.12
N LEU A 470 -20.82 -0.60 13.71
CA LEU A 470 -19.93 -1.37 14.59
C LEU A 470 -19.35 -0.49 15.71
N ILE A 471 -18.85 0.70 15.37
CA ILE A 471 -18.27 1.66 16.33
C ILE A 471 -19.36 2.15 17.30
N ASN A 472 -20.54 2.51 16.82
CA ASN A 472 -21.66 2.93 17.68
C ASN A 472 -22.07 1.81 18.65
N GLY A 473 -22.09 0.54 18.21
CA GLY A 473 -22.35 -0.60 19.08
C GLY A 473 -21.29 -0.78 20.17
N ILE A 474 -20.02 -0.61 19.84
CA ILE A 474 -18.91 -0.65 20.80
C ILE A 474 -19.04 0.49 21.84
N LEU A 475 -19.36 1.70 21.41
CA LEU A 475 -19.52 2.84 22.30
C LEU A 475 -20.73 2.66 23.23
N ALA A 476 -21.88 2.19 22.73
CA ALA A 476 -23.08 1.94 23.54
C ALA A 476 -22.85 0.88 24.62
N ALA A 477 -22.12 -0.19 24.31
CA ALA A 477 -21.77 -1.23 25.27
C ALA A 477 -20.91 -0.72 26.45
N ASN A 478 -20.14 0.35 26.24
CA ASN A 478 -19.30 0.95 27.28
C ASN A 478 -20.02 1.99 28.14
N VAL A 479 -21.21 2.49 27.73
CA VAL A 479 -22.01 3.45 28.47
C VAL A 479 -22.98 2.75 29.42
N SER A 480 -23.29 1.47 29.25
CA SER A 480 -24.11 0.71 30.16
C SER A 480 -23.34 0.47 31.47
N PRO A 481 -23.72 1.07 32.62
CA PRO A 481 -23.07 0.79 33.90
C PRO A 481 -23.28 -0.68 34.24
N ALA A 482 -22.27 -1.31 34.81
CA ALA A 482 -22.40 -2.60 35.47
C ALA A 482 -23.57 -2.52 36.50
N SER A 483 -24.77 -2.86 36.04
CA SER A 483 -25.95 -2.89 36.90
C SER A 483 -25.91 -4.16 37.71
N ASN A 484 -25.78 -3.94 39.02
CA ASN A 484 -26.29 -4.81 40.08
C ASN A 484 -25.73 -6.23 40.15
N THR A 485 -24.59 -6.36 40.80
CA THR A 485 -24.48 -7.45 41.79
C THR A 485 -25.44 -7.15 42.91
N SER A 486 -26.61 -7.77 42.88
CA SER A 486 -27.55 -7.82 44.00
C SER A 486 -26.81 -8.41 45.22
N VAL A 487 -26.56 -7.55 46.19
CA VAL A 487 -26.18 -7.97 47.53
C VAL A 487 -27.38 -8.73 48.10
N ALA A 488 -27.31 -10.05 48.02
CA ALA A 488 -28.25 -10.90 48.76
C ALA A 488 -28.03 -10.66 50.24
N SER A 489 -29.00 -10.02 50.87
CA SER A 489 -29.08 -9.81 52.31
C SER A 489 -29.10 -11.16 53.03
N ALA A 490 -28.00 -11.51 53.68
CA ALA A 490 -27.97 -12.63 54.62
C ALA A 490 -28.83 -12.28 55.85
N GLN A 491 -29.97 -12.96 56.03
CA GLN A 491 -30.72 -12.94 57.25
C GLN A 491 -29.91 -13.64 58.37
N PRO A 492 -29.91 -13.11 59.62
CA PRO A 492 -29.24 -13.77 60.73
C PRO A 492 -30.06 -14.98 61.21
N LYS A 493 -29.46 -16.17 61.23
CA LYS A 493 -29.99 -17.34 61.91
C LYS A 493 -30.08 -17.10 63.42
N ARG A 494 -31.30 -17.05 63.96
CA ARG A 494 -31.55 -17.13 65.40
C ARG A 494 -31.05 -18.49 65.93
N ALA A 495 -30.22 -18.42 66.95
CA ALA A 495 -29.89 -19.54 67.80
C ALA A 495 -31.11 -19.89 68.67
N ARG A 496 -31.46 -21.20 68.72
CA ARG A 496 -32.26 -21.75 69.83
C ARG A 496 -31.34 -22.77 70.53
N LEU A 497 -31.31 -22.56 71.81
CA LEU A 497 -30.92 -23.44 72.92
C LEU A 497 -30.34 -24.80 72.58
#